data_bf2a64ff7fd2d48abc9553ecb4f79ac9
#
_entry.id   bf2a64ff7fd2d48abc9553ecb4f79ac9
#
_cell.length_a   1.000
_cell.length_b   1.000
_cell.length_c   1.000
_cell.angle_alpha   90.00
_cell.angle_beta   90.00
_cell.angle_gamma   90.00
#
_symmetry.space_group_name_H-M   'P 1'
#
loop_
_entity.id
_entity.type
_entity.pdbx_description
1 polymer ?
#
loop_
_entity_poly.entity_id
_entity_poly.type
_entity_poly.pdbx_seq_one_letter_code
_entity_poly.pdbx_strand_id
1 'polypeptide(L)'
;MMMTAPPVRTLFAVLAVLLFTAPLTLPARAELTVDITQGNIEPLPIAVPNFIASDDVARRFSIDIAQVISDNLERSGLFRPIDKQAFISQPQSLGVNPRFANWKPLNAQALVVGEVNIEPNGALRASFRLWDVFAENQMTGLSLTTTQANWRRVAHIISDTIYERITGEAGYFDTRIVYIAENGPSDRRVKRLSIMDQDGANHRFLTDGK
;
A
#
# COMPACT_ATOMS: atom_id res chain seq x y z
N MET A 1 73.34 14.00 18.32
CA MET A 1 72.02 13.39 18.59
C MET A 1 71.56 12.76 17.31
N MET A 2 71.85 11.46 17.05
CA MET A 2 71.54 10.74 15.82
C MET A 2 70.08 10.19 15.91
N MET A 3 69.16 10.78 15.08
CA MET A 3 67.85 10.22 14.90
C MET A 3 67.94 9.07 13.91
N THR A 4 67.79 7.82 14.38
CA THR A 4 67.69 6.65 13.56
C THR A 4 66.28 6.52 12.97
N ALA A 5 66.18 6.54 11.64
CA ALA A 5 64.91 6.32 10.92
C ALA A 5 64.45 4.87 11.18
N PRO A 6 63.16 4.64 11.37
CA PRO A 6 62.63 3.27 11.58
C PRO A 6 62.74 2.43 10.29
N PRO A 7 63.01 1.14 10.40
CA PRO A 7 63.21 0.28 9.23
C PRO A 7 61.87 0.17 8.41
N VAL A 8 61.99 0.24 7.08
CA VAL A 8 60.89 0.22 6.12
C VAL A 8 59.85 -0.91 6.35
N ARG A 9 60.27 -2.03 6.96
CA ARG A 9 59.41 -3.14 7.34
C ARG A 9 58.34 -2.79 8.40
N THR A 10 58.66 -1.89 9.35
CA THR A 10 57.68 -1.42 10.36
C THR A 10 56.67 -0.46 9.80
N LEU A 11 57.06 0.32 8.78
CA LEU A 11 56.13 1.23 8.07
C LEU A 11 55.06 0.47 7.27
N PHE A 12 55.43 -0.63 6.62
CA PHE A 12 54.49 -1.49 5.91
C PHE A 12 53.54 -2.23 6.83
N ALA A 13 53.95 -2.66 8.01
CA ALA A 13 53.10 -3.33 8.98
C ALA A 13 52.05 -2.37 9.59
N VAL A 14 52.41 -1.12 9.84
CA VAL A 14 51.47 -0.10 10.36
C VAL A 14 50.46 0.33 9.26
N LEU A 15 50.91 0.42 8.00
CA LEU A 15 50.00 0.75 6.87
C LEU A 15 49.01 -0.39 6.60
N ALA A 16 49.44 -1.66 6.74
CA ALA A 16 48.58 -2.83 6.56
C ALA A 16 47.49 -2.93 7.66
N VAL A 17 47.80 -2.57 8.91
CA VAL A 17 46.83 -2.55 10.01
C VAL A 17 45.82 -1.41 9.86
N LEU A 18 46.24 -0.25 9.36
CA LEU A 18 45.33 0.89 9.09
C LEU A 18 44.35 0.61 7.94
N LEU A 19 44.71 -0.21 6.94
CA LEU A 19 43.85 -0.61 5.83
C LEU A 19 42.77 -1.65 6.28
N PHE A 20 43.02 -2.40 7.36
CA PHE A 20 42.08 -3.43 7.85
C PHE A 20 41.03 -2.87 8.83
N THR A 21 41.17 -1.63 9.32
CA THR A 21 40.23 -0.96 10.22
C THR A 21 39.25 -0.03 9.51
N ALA A 22 39.18 -0.04 8.17
CA ALA A 22 38.15 0.71 7.46
C ALA A 22 36.77 0.17 7.88
N PRO A 23 35.90 0.98 8.49
CA PRO A 23 34.56 0.51 8.85
C PRO A 23 33.84 0.12 7.56
N LEU A 24 33.38 -1.13 7.46
CA LEU A 24 32.44 -1.58 6.46
C LEU A 24 31.14 -0.81 6.69
N THR A 25 31.00 0.34 6.07
CA THR A 25 29.73 1.08 6.06
C THR A 25 28.73 0.29 5.20
N LEU A 26 27.95 -0.56 5.86
CA LEU A 26 26.78 -1.15 5.24
C LEU A 26 25.82 0.01 4.89
N PRO A 27 25.27 0.05 3.66
CA PRO A 27 24.29 1.05 3.33
C PRO A 27 23.09 0.91 4.27
N ALA A 28 22.83 1.92 5.10
CA ALA A 28 21.60 2.02 5.88
C ALA A 28 20.45 2.16 4.89
N ARG A 29 19.64 1.12 4.72
CA ARG A 29 18.37 1.21 3.99
C ARG A 29 17.36 1.87 4.93
N ALA A 30 17.01 3.11 4.64
CA ALA A 30 15.86 3.74 5.27
C ALA A 30 14.60 3.02 4.75
N GLU A 31 13.83 2.45 5.66
CA GLU A 31 12.54 1.83 5.36
C GLU A 31 11.46 2.92 5.39
N LEU A 32 10.58 2.94 4.37
CA LEU A 32 9.46 3.86 4.33
C LEU A 32 8.43 3.48 5.41
N THR A 33 8.29 4.34 6.42
CA THR A 33 7.37 4.15 7.54
C THR A 33 6.75 5.50 7.92
N VAL A 34 5.47 5.51 8.27
CA VAL A 34 4.77 6.67 8.82
C VAL A 34 4.70 6.54 10.34
N ASP A 35 5.30 7.49 11.06
CA ASP A 35 5.18 7.55 12.51
C ASP A 35 3.87 8.28 12.89
N ILE A 36 2.89 7.52 13.38
CA ILE A 36 1.57 8.02 13.77
C ILE A 36 1.51 8.60 15.18
N THR A 37 2.61 8.61 15.93
CA THR A 37 2.66 9.10 17.30
C THR A 37 2.87 10.62 17.39
N GLN A 38 3.22 11.29 16.29
CA GLN A 38 3.43 12.73 16.23
C GLN A 38 2.13 13.46 15.89
N GLY A 39 1.83 14.53 16.64
CA GLY A 39 0.55 15.25 16.58
C GLY A 39 0.29 16.08 15.31
N ASN A 40 1.18 16.09 14.32
CA ASN A 40 0.99 16.71 13.01
C ASN A 40 1.64 15.83 11.93
N ILE A 41 0.86 14.91 11.37
CA ILE A 41 1.32 13.96 10.35
C ILE A 41 1.01 14.57 8.99
N GLU A 42 2.02 14.81 8.16
CA GLU A 42 1.81 15.08 6.74
C GLU A 42 1.44 13.78 6.04
N PRO A 43 0.25 13.70 5.39
CA PRO A 43 -0.17 12.46 4.72
C PRO A 43 0.82 12.03 3.64
N LEU A 44 1.20 10.74 3.64
CA LEU A 44 2.16 10.14 2.73
C LEU A 44 1.60 10.11 1.29
N PRO A 45 2.27 10.74 0.31
CA PRO A 45 1.85 10.69 -1.09
C PRO A 45 2.00 9.27 -1.65
N ILE A 46 0.86 8.69 -2.10
CA ILE A 46 0.82 7.34 -2.65
C ILE A 46 0.19 7.33 -4.04
N ALA A 47 0.81 6.62 -4.98
CA ALA A 47 0.26 6.41 -6.30
C ALA A 47 -0.50 5.08 -6.36
N VAL A 48 -1.77 5.13 -6.75
CA VAL A 48 -2.65 3.96 -6.94
C VAL A 48 -3.22 4.01 -8.36
N PRO A 49 -2.44 3.64 -9.39
CA PRO A 49 -2.95 3.53 -10.75
C PRO A 49 -4.00 2.43 -10.86
N ASN A 50 -4.81 2.46 -11.93
CA ASN A 50 -5.71 1.36 -12.21
C ASN A 50 -4.91 0.06 -12.33
N PHE A 51 -5.46 -1.03 -11.83
CA PHE A 51 -4.81 -2.33 -11.92
C PHE A 51 -4.78 -2.79 -13.38
N ILE A 52 -3.81 -3.60 -13.71
CA ILE A 52 -3.69 -4.23 -15.03
C ILE A 52 -4.82 -5.24 -15.17
N ALA A 53 -5.48 -5.28 -16.30
CA ALA A 53 -6.59 -6.18 -16.56
C ALA A 53 -6.23 -7.14 -17.69
N SER A 54 -6.55 -8.43 -17.53
CA SER A 54 -6.34 -9.45 -18.56
C SER A 54 -7.31 -9.34 -19.72
N ASP A 55 -8.52 -8.85 -19.45
CA ASP A 55 -9.63 -8.78 -20.41
C ASP A 55 -10.61 -7.66 -20.03
N ASP A 56 -11.67 -7.48 -20.81
CA ASP A 56 -12.66 -6.43 -20.61
C ASP A 56 -13.51 -6.64 -19.33
N VAL A 57 -13.74 -7.88 -18.91
CA VAL A 57 -14.47 -8.17 -17.66
C VAL A 57 -13.61 -7.78 -16.47
N ALA A 58 -12.32 -8.17 -16.49
CA ALA A 58 -11.36 -7.81 -15.46
C ALA A 58 -11.14 -6.30 -15.38
N ARG A 59 -11.26 -5.56 -16.50
CA ARG A 59 -11.03 -4.11 -16.58
C ARG A 59 -11.92 -3.31 -15.64
N ARG A 60 -13.20 -3.67 -15.52
CA ARG A 60 -14.10 -3.01 -14.56
C ARG A 60 -13.59 -3.17 -13.14
N PHE A 61 -13.28 -4.42 -12.75
CA PHE A 61 -12.77 -4.70 -11.40
C PHE A 61 -11.42 -4.02 -11.13
N SER A 62 -10.57 -3.90 -12.17
CA SER A 62 -9.26 -3.25 -12.05
C SER A 62 -9.37 -1.77 -11.68
N ILE A 63 -10.38 -1.08 -12.21
CA ILE A 63 -10.67 0.33 -11.91
C ILE A 63 -11.32 0.44 -10.53
N ASP A 64 -12.34 -0.38 -10.26
CA ASP A 64 -13.13 -0.34 -9.03
C ASP A 64 -12.27 -0.69 -7.80
N ILE A 65 -11.41 -1.72 -7.90
CA ILE A 65 -10.49 -2.11 -6.82
C ILE A 65 -9.49 -0.98 -6.53
N ALA A 66 -8.85 -0.42 -7.56
CA ALA A 66 -7.90 0.67 -7.38
C ALA A 66 -8.56 1.92 -6.77
N GLN A 67 -9.82 2.19 -7.12
CA GLN A 67 -10.56 3.31 -6.55
C GLN A 67 -10.87 3.08 -5.07
N VAL A 68 -11.39 1.91 -4.70
CA VAL A 68 -11.68 1.59 -3.28
C VAL A 68 -10.41 1.62 -2.43
N ILE A 69 -9.27 1.17 -2.96
CA ILE A 69 -7.98 1.25 -2.26
C ILE A 69 -7.62 2.73 -2.03
N SER A 70 -7.69 3.57 -3.06
CA SER A 70 -7.43 5.01 -2.92
C SER A 70 -8.31 5.66 -1.87
N ASP A 71 -9.63 5.42 -1.93
CA ASP A 71 -10.63 6.01 -1.02
C ASP A 71 -10.40 5.55 0.43
N ASN A 72 -10.05 4.28 0.64
CA ASN A 72 -9.74 3.75 1.96
C ASN A 72 -8.50 4.44 2.55
N LEU A 73 -7.41 4.48 1.80
CA LEU A 73 -6.15 5.07 2.23
C LEU A 73 -6.31 6.58 2.53
N GLU A 74 -7.01 7.32 1.66
CA GLU A 74 -7.31 8.74 1.87
C GLU A 74 -8.12 8.96 3.16
N ARG A 75 -9.17 8.16 3.36
CA ARG A 75 -10.05 8.26 4.53
C ARG A 75 -9.33 8.01 5.85
N SER A 76 -8.23 7.25 5.85
CA SER A 76 -7.41 7.08 7.05
C SER A 76 -6.74 8.37 7.52
N GLY A 77 -6.59 9.37 6.65
CA GLY A 77 -5.88 10.62 6.92
C GLY A 77 -4.35 10.50 6.90
N LEU A 78 -3.81 9.29 6.77
CA LEU A 78 -2.36 9.02 6.77
C LEU A 78 -1.76 8.98 5.37
N PHE A 79 -2.60 8.89 4.35
CA PHE A 79 -2.18 8.83 2.95
C PHE A 79 -2.86 9.91 2.12
N ARG A 80 -2.15 10.37 1.12
CA ARG A 80 -2.65 11.29 0.09
C ARG A 80 -2.50 10.64 -1.28
N PRO A 81 -3.55 10.00 -1.81
CA PRO A 81 -3.53 9.48 -3.17
C PRO A 81 -3.23 10.59 -4.18
N ILE A 82 -2.34 10.30 -5.11
CA ILE A 82 -1.99 11.22 -6.19
C ILE A 82 -3.04 11.10 -7.29
N ASP A 83 -3.50 12.25 -7.82
CA ASP A 83 -4.46 12.28 -8.92
C ASP A 83 -3.96 11.44 -10.11
N LYS A 84 -4.81 10.52 -10.57
CA LYS A 84 -4.51 9.62 -11.69
C LYS A 84 -4.23 10.38 -12.99
N GLN A 85 -4.75 11.60 -13.15
CA GLN A 85 -4.48 12.46 -14.31
C GLN A 85 -3.04 12.95 -14.37
N ALA A 86 -2.35 12.99 -13.22
CA ALA A 86 -0.95 13.37 -13.15
C ALA A 86 0.01 12.24 -13.56
N PHE A 87 -0.47 11.00 -13.72
CA PHE A 87 0.40 9.86 -14.01
C PHE A 87 1.00 9.94 -15.42
N ILE A 88 2.33 9.96 -15.47
CA ILE A 88 3.12 10.01 -16.72
C ILE A 88 2.99 8.69 -17.50
N SER A 89 2.81 7.57 -16.78
CA SER A 89 2.65 6.24 -17.38
C SER A 89 1.81 5.33 -16.49
N GLN A 90 1.27 4.27 -17.11
CA GLN A 90 0.58 3.20 -16.38
C GLN A 90 1.51 1.97 -16.30
N PRO A 91 1.50 1.22 -15.18
CA PRO A 91 2.16 -0.08 -15.10
C PRO A 91 1.58 -1.05 -16.14
N GLN A 92 2.44 -1.82 -16.78
CA GLN A 92 2.03 -2.75 -17.84
C GLN A 92 2.11 -4.22 -17.44
N SER A 93 2.84 -4.54 -16.37
CA SER A 93 2.99 -5.90 -15.88
C SER A 93 3.33 -5.89 -14.39
N LEU A 94 2.74 -6.81 -13.64
CA LEU A 94 3.10 -7.05 -12.25
C LEU A 94 4.48 -7.72 -12.11
N GLY A 95 4.91 -8.46 -13.14
CA GLY A 95 6.19 -9.20 -13.15
C GLY A 95 7.44 -8.34 -13.37
N VAL A 96 7.27 -7.07 -13.75
CA VAL A 96 8.38 -6.16 -14.08
C VAL A 96 8.44 -5.03 -13.05
N ASN A 97 9.66 -4.64 -12.69
CA ASN A 97 9.85 -3.49 -11.81
C ASN A 97 9.32 -2.21 -12.47
N PRO A 98 8.60 -1.36 -11.71
CA PRO A 98 8.12 -0.09 -12.22
C PRO A 98 9.28 0.81 -12.67
N ARG A 99 9.00 1.69 -13.64
CA ARG A 99 9.95 2.77 -14.01
C ARG A 99 9.83 3.89 -12.96
N PHE A 100 10.59 3.80 -11.89
CA PHE A 100 10.53 4.74 -10.76
C PHE A 100 10.75 6.20 -11.18
N ALA A 101 11.53 6.45 -12.25
CA ALA A 101 11.71 7.78 -12.81
C ALA A 101 10.42 8.49 -13.25
N ASN A 102 9.33 7.75 -13.49
CA ASN A 102 8.01 8.32 -13.83
C ASN A 102 7.19 8.72 -12.60
N TRP A 103 7.55 8.24 -11.42
CA TRP A 103 6.80 8.43 -10.16
C TRP A 103 7.49 9.42 -9.21
N LYS A 104 8.82 9.49 -9.24
CA LYS A 104 9.61 10.44 -8.44
C LYS A 104 9.25 11.92 -8.67
N PRO A 105 9.02 12.41 -9.92
CA PRO A 105 8.62 13.79 -10.15
C PRO A 105 7.24 14.15 -9.58
N LEU A 106 6.37 13.14 -9.36
CA LEU A 106 5.07 13.30 -8.73
C LEU A 106 5.17 13.31 -7.19
N ASN A 107 6.37 13.23 -6.64
CA ASN A 107 6.64 13.05 -5.22
C ASN A 107 5.92 11.82 -4.61
N ALA A 108 5.65 10.78 -5.42
CA ALA A 108 5.10 9.54 -4.93
C ALA A 108 6.14 8.86 -4.03
N GLN A 109 5.83 8.65 -2.77
CA GLN A 109 6.68 7.90 -1.86
C GLN A 109 6.41 6.41 -1.97
N ALA A 110 5.14 6.03 -2.10
CA ALA A 110 4.73 4.65 -2.33
C ALA A 110 3.97 4.51 -3.66
N LEU A 111 4.11 3.35 -4.29
CA LEU A 111 3.41 2.98 -5.53
C LEU A 111 2.78 1.60 -5.38
N VAL A 112 1.49 1.52 -5.66
CA VAL A 112 0.74 0.26 -5.73
C VAL A 112 0.64 -0.17 -7.19
N VAL A 113 1.20 -1.31 -7.53
CA VAL A 113 1.02 -1.95 -8.85
C VAL A 113 0.17 -3.18 -8.65
N GLY A 114 -0.95 -3.28 -9.36
CA GLY A 114 -1.86 -4.41 -9.24
C GLY A 114 -2.26 -5.00 -10.59
N GLU A 115 -2.79 -6.21 -10.54
CA GLU A 115 -3.30 -6.96 -11.69
C GLU A 115 -4.57 -7.71 -11.29
N VAL A 116 -5.56 -7.71 -12.18
CA VAL A 116 -6.82 -8.46 -12.03
C VAL A 116 -7.00 -9.40 -13.19
N ASN A 117 -7.26 -10.65 -12.87
CA ASN A 117 -7.53 -11.71 -13.84
C ASN A 117 -8.84 -12.42 -13.50
N ILE A 118 -9.59 -12.81 -14.51
CA ILE A 118 -10.72 -13.75 -14.35
C ILE A 118 -10.24 -15.14 -14.74
N GLU A 119 -10.26 -16.03 -13.76
CA GLU A 119 -9.86 -17.42 -13.94
C GLU A 119 -10.86 -18.19 -14.81
N PRO A 120 -10.46 -19.30 -15.45
CA PRO A 120 -11.38 -20.11 -16.28
C PRO A 120 -12.63 -20.62 -15.55
N ASN A 121 -12.56 -20.76 -14.23
CA ASN A 121 -13.71 -21.14 -13.37
C ASN A 121 -14.59 -19.93 -12.97
N GLY A 122 -14.33 -18.75 -13.52
CA GLY A 122 -15.06 -17.50 -13.21
C GLY A 122 -14.65 -16.81 -11.91
N ALA A 123 -13.66 -17.33 -11.19
CA ALA A 123 -13.14 -16.67 -10.00
C ALA A 123 -12.33 -15.41 -10.38
N LEU A 124 -12.37 -14.39 -9.53
CA LEU A 124 -11.57 -13.20 -9.64
C LEU A 124 -10.29 -13.40 -8.84
N ARG A 125 -9.14 -13.24 -9.51
CA ARG A 125 -7.82 -13.13 -8.87
C ARG A 125 -7.35 -11.70 -8.96
N ALA A 126 -7.04 -11.10 -7.81
CA ALA A 126 -6.37 -9.80 -7.73
C ALA A 126 -5.03 -9.97 -7.03
N SER A 127 -3.98 -9.47 -7.66
CA SER A 127 -2.62 -9.50 -7.13
C SER A 127 -2.09 -8.07 -7.09
N PHE A 128 -1.27 -7.74 -6.08
CA PHE A 128 -0.62 -6.43 -6.03
C PHE A 128 0.80 -6.53 -5.49
N ARG A 129 1.57 -5.48 -5.75
CA ARG A 129 2.87 -5.19 -5.15
C ARG A 129 2.90 -3.74 -4.70
N LEU A 130 3.40 -3.51 -3.51
CA LEU A 130 3.69 -2.19 -2.96
C LEU A 130 5.18 -1.92 -3.10
N TRP A 131 5.51 -0.75 -3.61
CA TRP A 131 6.88 -0.32 -3.85
C TRP A 131 7.19 0.96 -3.10
N ASP A 132 8.38 1.04 -2.51
CA ASP A 132 9.02 2.30 -2.14
C ASP A 132 9.64 2.91 -3.40
N VAL A 133 9.18 4.10 -3.78
CA VAL A 133 9.59 4.75 -5.05
C VAL A 133 11.00 5.31 -4.97
N PHE A 134 11.42 5.80 -3.82
CA PHE A 134 12.74 6.39 -3.65
C PHE A 134 13.82 5.35 -3.40
N ALA A 135 13.52 4.34 -2.57
CA ALA A 135 14.42 3.21 -2.33
C ALA A 135 14.40 2.18 -3.48
N GLU A 136 13.46 2.27 -4.42
CA GLU A 136 13.31 1.41 -5.60
C GLU A 136 13.20 -0.08 -5.25
N ASN A 137 12.57 -0.41 -4.13
CA ASN A 137 12.40 -1.76 -3.66
C ASN A 137 10.93 -2.13 -3.46
N GLN A 138 10.62 -3.42 -3.53
CA GLN A 138 9.32 -3.95 -3.18
C GLN A 138 9.22 -4.09 -1.66
N MET A 139 8.18 -3.47 -1.09
CA MET A 139 7.90 -3.51 0.36
C MET A 139 7.09 -4.75 0.74
N THR A 140 6.04 -5.06 -0.03
CA THR A 140 5.17 -6.22 0.17
C THR A 140 4.40 -6.56 -1.11
N GLY A 141 3.67 -7.65 -1.09
CA GLY A 141 2.76 -8.06 -2.16
C GLY A 141 1.88 -9.22 -1.71
N LEU A 142 0.69 -9.31 -2.31
CA LEU A 142 -0.30 -10.32 -2.00
C LEU A 142 -1.06 -10.70 -3.27
N SER A 143 -1.53 -11.95 -3.33
CA SER A 143 -2.46 -12.44 -4.36
C SER A 143 -3.65 -13.08 -3.69
N LEU A 144 -4.86 -12.67 -4.06
CA LEU A 144 -6.13 -13.12 -3.50
C LEU A 144 -7.01 -13.66 -4.61
N THR A 145 -7.67 -14.79 -4.36
CA THR A 145 -8.68 -15.35 -5.26
C THR A 145 -10.02 -15.43 -4.55
N THR A 146 -11.07 -14.96 -5.20
CA THR A 146 -12.42 -14.92 -4.65
C THR A 146 -13.48 -14.99 -5.76
N THR A 147 -14.76 -14.94 -5.41
CA THR A 147 -15.83 -14.75 -6.39
C THR A 147 -15.88 -13.27 -6.84
N GLN A 148 -16.35 -13.02 -8.06
CA GLN A 148 -16.51 -11.66 -8.57
C GLN A 148 -17.39 -10.79 -7.67
N ALA A 149 -18.40 -11.36 -7.00
CA ALA A 149 -19.25 -10.63 -6.06
C ALA A 149 -18.50 -10.06 -4.84
N ASN A 150 -17.37 -10.66 -4.46
CA ASN A 150 -16.58 -10.27 -3.29
C ASN A 150 -15.39 -9.36 -3.63
N TRP A 151 -15.35 -8.79 -4.83
CA TRP A 151 -14.24 -7.96 -5.30
C TRP A 151 -13.90 -6.80 -4.34
N ARG A 152 -14.94 -6.19 -3.75
CA ARG A 152 -14.77 -5.04 -2.84
C ARG A 152 -14.00 -5.42 -1.57
N ARG A 153 -14.29 -6.61 -1.01
CA ARG A 153 -13.55 -7.14 0.13
C ARG A 153 -12.07 -7.33 -0.17
N VAL A 154 -11.74 -7.76 -1.40
CA VAL A 154 -10.33 -7.85 -1.85
C VAL A 154 -9.65 -6.49 -1.79
N ALA A 155 -10.32 -5.43 -2.23
CA ALA A 155 -9.78 -4.07 -2.13
C ALA A 155 -9.53 -3.65 -0.67
N HIS A 156 -10.44 -3.99 0.26
CA HIS A 156 -10.26 -3.72 1.68
C HIS A 156 -9.06 -4.46 2.27
N ILE A 157 -8.90 -5.77 1.99
CA ILE A 157 -7.76 -6.57 2.45
C ILE A 157 -6.43 -6.02 1.89
N ILE A 158 -6.41 -5.59 0.64
CA ILE A 158 -5.22 -4.93 0.05
C ILE A 158 -4.93 -3.61 0.79
N SER A 159 -5.95 -2.81 1.09
CA SER A 159 -5.79 -1.57 1.85
C SER A 159 -5.24 -1.83 3.25
N ASP A 160 -5.73 -2.86 3.95
CA ASP A 160 -5.22 -3.29 5.26
C ASP A 160 -3.74 -3.67 5.18
N THR A 161 -3.36 -4.45 4.16
CA THR A 161 -1.98 -4.88 3.96
C THR A 161 -1.04 -3.70 3.68
N ILE A 162 -1.49 -2.70 2.90
CA ILE A 162 -0.73 -1.48 2.61
C ILE A 162 -0.58 -0.64 3.89
N TYR A 163 -1.69 -0.44 4.60
CA TYR A 163 -1.75 0.31 5.84
C TYR A 163 -0.79 -0.27 6.88
N GLU A 164 -0.92 -1.56 7.18
CA GLU A 164 -0.08 -2.26 8.14
C GLU A 164 1.40 -2.21 7.76
N ARG A 165 1.72 -2.39 6.47
CA ARG A 165 3.11 -2.38 6.00
C ARG A 165 3.79 -1.03 6.18
N ILE A 166 3.05 0.09 6.06
CA ILE A 166 3.60 1.45 6.12
C ILE A 166 3.53 2.02 7.54
N THR A 167 2.48 1.71 8.31
CA THR A 167 2.27 2.29 9.64
C THR A 167 2.74 1.38 10.78
N GLY A 168 2.87 0.08 10.53
CA GLY A 168 3.12 -0.93 11.56
C GLY A 168 1.88 -1.31 12.39
N GLU A 169 0.74 -0.66 12.16
CA GLU A 169 -0.52 -0.91 12.86
C GLU A 169 -1.48 -1.75 12.00
N ALA A 170 -2.28 -2.59 12.63
CA ALA A 170 -3.25 -3.41 11.92
C ALA A 170 -4.27 -2.56 11.16
N GLY A 171 -4.55 -2.93 9.91
CA GLY A 171 -5.59 -2.30 9.10
C GLY A 171 -7.01 -2.56 9.65
N TYR A 172 -7.97 -1.74 9.24
CA TYR A 172 -9.36 -1.82 9.70
C TYR A 172 -10.38 -1.72 8.56
N PHE A 173 -9.92 -1.74 7.31
CA PHE A 173 -10.79 -1.53 6.14
C PHE A 173 -11.66 -2.76 5.83
N ASP A 174 -11.19 -4.00 6.11
CA ASP A 174 -12.03 -5.21 6.00
C ASP A 174 -12.88 -5.43 7.26
N THR A 175 -13.57 -4.37 7.71
CA THR A 175 -14.49 -4.41 8.84
C THR A 175 -15.90 -4.02 8.44
N ARG A 176 -16.87 -4.27 9.33
CA ARG A 176 -18.27 -3.95 9.09
C ARG A 176 -18.86 -3.14 10.24
N ILE A 177 -19.77 -2.25 9.89
CA ILE A 177 -20.52 -1.43 10.83
C ILE A 177 -21.90 -2.03 10.98
N VAL A 178 -22.27 -2.34 12.24
CA VAL A 178 -23.62 -2.73 12.62
C VAL A 178 -24.28 -1.54 13.30
N TYR A 179 -25.49 -1.18 12.87
CA TYR A 179 -26.18 0.01 13.35
C TYR A 179 -27.71 -0.16 13.29
N ILE A 180 -28.42 0.73 13.98
CA ILE A 180 -29.89 0.80 13.92
C ILE A 180 -30.27 1.84 12.86
N ALA A 181 -30.89 1.40 11.78
CA ALA A 181 -31.52 2.26 10.80
C ALA A 181 -32.96 2.59 11.25
N GLU A 182 -33.26 3.89 11.28
CA GLU A 182 -34.62 4.37 11.63
C GLU A 182 -35.28 4.99 10.41
N ASN A 183 -36.56 4.69 10.21
CA ASN A 183 -37.38 5.28 9.15
C ASN A 183 -38.83 5.50 9.66
N GLY A 184 -39.52 6.47 9.06
CA GLY A 184 -40.91 6.84 9.36
C GLY A 184 -41.04 8.07 10.23
N PRO A 185 -42.30 8.49 10.52
CA PRO A 185 -42.61 9.64 11.36
C PRO A 185 -42.10 9.50 12.78
N SER A 186 -41.86 10.58 13.48
CA SER A 186 -41.29 10.61 14.84
C SER A 186 -42.06 9.80 15.87
N ASP A 187 -43.38 9.69 15.70
CA ASP A 187 -44.31 8.95 16.57
C ASP A 187 -44.47 7.45 16.21
N ARG A 188 -43.97 7.04 15.01
CA ARG A 188 -44.07 5.67 14.49
C ARG A 188 -42.83 5.24 13.73
N ARG A 189 -41.66 5.40 14.35
CA ARG A 189 -40.39 4.99 13.74
C ARG A 189 -40.24 3.47 13.72
N VAL A 190 -39.92 2.96 12.53
CA VAL A 190 -39.51 1.57 12.34
C VAL A 190 -38.02 1.52 12.50
N LYS A 191 -37.54 0.72 13.47
CA LYS A 191 -36.12 0.50 13.75
C LYS A 191 -35.69 -0.86 13.21
N ARG A 192 -34.60 -0.89 12.45
CA ARG A 192 -34.06 -2.12 11.85
C ARG A 192 -32.58 -2.25 12.19
N LEU A 193 -32.18 -3.44 12.64
CA LEU A 193 -30.77 -3.75 12.71
C LEU A 193 -30.22 -3.86 11.28
N SER A 194 -29.11 -3.18 11.01
CA SER A 194 -28.50 -3.07 9.69
C SER A 194 -27.02 -3.31 9.78
N ILE A 195 -26.44 -3.77 8.67
CA ILE A 195 -25.00 -3.96 8.52
C ILE A 195 -24.54 -3.41 7.18
N MET A 196 -23.35 -2.83 7.16
CA MET A 196 -22.68 -2.36 5.95
C MET A 196 -21.17 -2.53 6.10
N ASP A 197 -20.44 -2.46 4.99
CA ASP A 197 -18.99 -2.33 5.02
C ASP A 197 -18.59 -0.97 5.61
N GLN A 198 -17.37 -0.83 6.11
CA GLN A 198 -16.92 0.40 6.79
C GLN A 198 -16.96 1.66 5.89
N ASP A 199 -17.02 1.47 4.58
CA ASP A 199 -17.12 2.55 3.58
C ASP A 199 -18.57 2.86 3.15
N GLY A 200 -19.57 2.24 3.83
CA GLY A 200 -20.99 2.42 3.56
C GLY A 200 -21.56 1.51 2.47
N ALA A 201 -20.72 0.72 1.79
CA ALA A 201 -21.18 -0.22 0.77
C ALA A 201 -21.86 -1.46 1.38
N ASN A 202 -22.50 -2.26 0.51
CA ASN A 202 -23.12 -3.55 0.87
C ASN A 202 -24.12 -3.46 2.04
N HIS A 203 -24.81 -2.32 2.18
CA HIS A 203 -25.84 -2.12 3.17
C HIS A 203 -26.96 -3.15 3.01
N ARG A 204 -27.36 -3.75 4.13
CA ARG A 204 -28.53 -4.64 4.21
C ARG A 204 -29.17 -4.60 5.59
N PHE A 205 -30.51 -4.78 5.62
CA PHE A 205 -31.25 -5.00 6.86
C PHE A 205 -31.03 -6.43 7.34
N LEU A 206 -30.85 -6.62 8.66
CA LEU A 206 -30.77 -7.90 9.34
C LEU A 206 -32.09 -8.28 10.01
N THR A 207 -32.98 -7.28 10.25
CA THR A 207 -34.31 -7.46 10.84
C THR A 207 -35.36 -6.67 10.07
N ASP A 208 -36.62 -7.10 10.16
CA ASP A 208 -37.78 -6.49 9.48
C ASP A 208 -38.28 -5.22 10.17
N GLY A 209 -37.85 -4.92 11.40
CA GLY A 209 -38.23 -3.73 12.14
C GLY A 209 -39.63 -3.78 12.74
N LYS A 210 -39.97 -4.92 13.30
CA LYS A 210 -41.24 -5.11 14.09
C LYS A 210 -41.04 -4.58 15.49
#